data_2fac1b0ff97af22359e7200322bb31b9
#
_entry.id   2fac1b0ff97af22359e7200322bb31b9
#
_cell.length_a   1.000
_cell.length_b   1.000
_cell.length_c   1.000
_cell.angle_alpha   90.00
_cell.angle_beta   90.00
_cell.angle_gamma   90.00
#
_symmetry.space_group_name_H-M   'P 1'
#
loop_
_entity.id
_entity.type
_entity.pdbx_description
1 polymer ?
#
loop_
_entity_poly.entity_id
_entity_poly.type
_entity_poly.pdbx_seq_one_letter_code
_entity_poly.pdbx_strand_id
1 'polypeptide(L)'
;MPVEVAEPDMRSIQKEDHDDAMHEKSYRVGIEVPVSVSFTNSGQWYQLPGGGRIWRVSLICKGAQAIGLNYNEIRLPAGADIFVYTSDQKSVIGALTSTEIPQNQKFTTRPLSGDGITLEYYEPPSVKEQAVIDIEGLVYIYRGFEAQNPENNKSLASGSCEVNVNCDEGLNWQKQKRGVVKILTKVGAKYYSCTGSLLNNTAQDFKGLLLTAAHCSKDSNNGVASDSDFTQWIFYFNYEYSGCVPGGTTITSIVGAQKLAISETPSDIGSDFLLMQSLKSVPAQYNAFYCGWDADNENSPSGVCIHHPDGDVKKISTYTSPLSTGTWGSTPNTHWLVNWSATANGYGVTEPGSSGAPLFNKEGLLIGTLTGGDSWCDNTSGVDKFGRIPYSWISNGISANMRLKPWLDPGNILEADGKLIMNGSFNDKLAVADFTANTFVIPIGGTINFYDLSAGIPSKWHWYFQGGKPSEATEKNPSGIVFDRFGKMNVKLVVTNAFNSDSIVKEGFIDVRAIVSPNPCYGVVNILTDKNNESGIVIEVFDFQGKIAQRFEYSGSTSDSYSIKLPESGNLFIVKVIQGKQVQIHKVIVIH
;
A
#
# COMPACT_ATOMS: atom_id res chain seq x y z
N MET A 1 25.02 -19.11 4.82
CA MET A 1 25.50 -18.18 3.78
C MET A 1 24.28 -17.86 2.91
N PRO A 2 24.17 -16.65 2.37
CA PRO A 2 23.10 -16.34 1.42
C PRO A 2 23.22 -17.18 0.14
N VAL A 3 22.10 -17.42 -0.52
CA VAL A 3 22.05 -17.99 -1.86
C VAL A 3 22.34 -16.85 -2.84
N GLU A 4 23.51 -16.88 -3.46
CA GLU A 4 23.86 -15.92 -4.51
C GLU A 4 23.28 -16.42 -5.84
N VAL A 5 22.44 -15.59 -6.46
CA VAL A 5 21.79 -15.84 -7.73
C VAL A 5 22.54 -15.06 -8.81
N ALA A 6 22.84 -15.70 -9.93
CA ALA A 6 23.54 -15.06 -11.02
C ALA A 6 22.72 -13.88 -11.58
N GLU A 7 23.38 -12.75 -11.79
CA GLU A 7 22.79 -11.60 -12.47
C GLU A 7 22.40 -11.98 -13.92
N PRO A 8 21.20 -11.60 -14.38
CA PRO A 8 20.80 -11.85 -15.77
C PRO A 8 21.63 -11.02 -16.77
N ASP A 9 21.65 -11.44 -18.03
CA ASP A 9 22.32 -10.66 -19.09
C ASP A 9 21.59 -9.35 -19.38
N MET A 10 21.86 -8.33 -18.57
CA MET A 10 21.23 -7.02 -18.68
C MET A 10 21.48 -6.33 -20.02
N ARG A 11 22.59 -6.64 -20.71
CA ARG A 11 22.87 -6.05 -22.05
C ARG A 11 21.88 -6.57 -23.10
N SER A 12 21.62 -7.87 -23.09
CA SER A 12 20.63 -8.47 -23.99
C SER A 12 19.22 -7.96 -23.67
N ILE A 13 18.86 -7.90 -22.38
CA ILE A 13 17.56 -7.42 -21.90
C ILE A 13 17.34 -5.96 -22.32
N GLN A 14 18.31 -5.07 -22.09
CA GLN A 14 18.19 -3.65 -22.45
C GLN A 14 18.10 -3.43 -23.97
N LYS A 15 18.75 -4.28 -24.76
CA LYS A 15 18.62 -4.24 -26.22
C LYS A 15 17.20 -4.64 -26.65
N GLU A 16 16.67 -5.73 -26.12
CA GLU A 16 15.28 -6.14 -26.38
C GLU A 16 14.29 -5.04 -25.96
N ASP A 17 14.48 -4.43 -24.77
CA ASP A 17 13.63 -3.34 -24.31
C ASP A 17 13.66 -2.11 -25.22
N HIS A 18 14.82 -1.79 -25.77
CA HIS A 18 14.96 -0.70 -26.75
C HIS A 18 14.20 -1.03 -28.04
N ASP A 19 14.37 -2.25 -28.55
CA ASP A 19 13.67 -2.72 -29.74
C ASP A 19 12.15 -2.78 -29.52
N ASP A 20 11.69 -3.19 -28.33
CA ASP A 20 10.28 -3.21 -27.95
C ASP A 20 9.70 -1.79 -27.86
N ALA A 21 10.42 -0.83 -27.28
CA ALA A 21 10.01 0.56 -27.18
C ALA A 21 9.84 1.22 -28.57
N MET A 22 10.73 0.91 -29.52
CA MET A 22 10.62 1.39 -30.91
C MET A 22 9.38 0.84 -31.66
N HIS A 23 8.74 -0.20 -31.13
CA HIS A 23 7.58 -0.86 -31.71
C HIS A 23 6.32 -0.74 -30.82
N GLU A 24 6.31 0.20 -29.87
CA GLU A 24 5.18 0.50 -28.98
C GLU A 24 4.64 -0.73 -28.21
N LYS A 25 5.56 -1.63 -27.83
CA LYS A 25 5.19 -2.85 -27.10
C LYS A 25 5.12 -2.62 -25.60
N SER A 26 4.56 -3.61 -24.88
CA SER A 26 4.37 -3.58 -23.43
C SER A 26 5.65 -3.23 -22.66
N TYR A 27 5.53 -2.40 -21.62
CA TYR A 27 6.63 -1.90 -20.80
C TYR A 27 7.15 -2.96 -19.83
N ARG A 28 8.15 -3.73 -20.25
CA ARG A 28 8.78 -4.74 -19.41
C ARG A 28 9.59 -4.08 -18.30
N VAL A 29 9.39 -4.51 -17.07
CA VAL A 29 10.08 -3.96 -15.88
C VAL A 29 10.93 -4.99 -15.14
N GLY A 30 10.77 -6.26 -15.46
CA GLY A 30 11.48 -7.34 -14.78
C GLY A 30 11.43 -8.66 -15.53
N ILE A 31 12.18 -9.61 -15.01
CA ILE A 31 12.22 -10.99 -15.47
C ILE A 31 12.21 -11.96 -14.29
N GLU A 32 11.85 -13.21 -14.54
CA GLU A 32 12.05 -14.30 -13.61
C GLU A 32 13.45 -14.89 -13.79
N VAL A 33 14.23 -14.96 -12.70
CA VAL A 33 15.51 -15.66 -12.67
C VAL A 33 15.28 -17.00 -11.96
N PRO A 34 15.51 -18.15 -12.65
CA PRO A 34 15.28 -19.46 -12.06
C PRO A 34 16.15 -19.70 -10.83
N VAL A 35 15.55 -20.21 -9.77
CA VAL A 35 16.24 -20.68 -8.56
C VAL A 35 15.57 -21.96 -8.07
N SER A 36 16.24 -22.70 -7.20
CA SER A 36 15.66 -23.85 -6.52
C SER A 36 15.98 -23.74 -5.04
N VAL A 37 15.00 -23.35 -4.23
CA VAL A 37 15.15 -23.12 -2.79
C VAL A 37 14.04 -23.81 -2.04
N SER A 38 14.41 -24.68 -1.11
CA SER A 38 13.49 -25.44 -0.28
C SER A 38 14.11 -25.72 1.10
N PHE A 39 13.36 -26.30 2.01
CA PHE A 39 13.85 -26.73 3.33
C PHE A 39 15.02 -27.72 3.29
N THR A 40 15.18 -28.44 2.19
CA THR A 40 16.17 -29.54 2.06
C THR A 40 17.47 -29.12 1.42
N ASN A 41 17.48 -28.02 0.66
CA ASN A 41 18.67 -27.63 -0.13
C ASN A 41 19.23 -26.25 0.24
N SER A 42 18.52 -25.46 1.03
CA SER A 42 18.92 -24.07 1.33
C SER A 42 18.52 -23.65 2.74
N GLY A 43 19.09 -22.53 3.20
CA GLY A 43 18.75 -21.91 4.47
C GLY A 43 19.25 -22.66 5.70
N GLN A 44 18.84 -22.19 6.86
CA GLN A 44 19.24 -22.74 8.15
C GLN A 44 18.06 -22.78 9.12
N TRP A 45 18.01 -23.84 9.94
CA TRP A 45 17.03 -24.01 11.01
C TRP A 45 17.60 -23.57 12.37
N TYR A 46 16.81 -22.81 13.10
CA TYR A 46 17.11 -22.35 14.45
C TYR A 46 16.03 -22.86 15.41
N GLN A 47 16.46 -23.53 16.47
CA GLN A 47 15.55 -23.99 17.52
C GLN A 47 15.22 -22.85 18.48
N LEU A 48 13.96 -22.74 18.88
CA LEU A 48 13.50 -21.75 19.84
C LEU A 48 13.25 -22.37 21.22
N PRO A 49 13.42 -21.61 22.32
CA PRO A 49 12.93 -22.00 23.62
C PRO A 49 11.42 -22.31 23.54
N GLY A 50 11.00 -23.48 24.05
CA GLY A 50 9.59 -23.90 23.96
C GLY A 50 9.25 -24.83 22.80
N GLY A 51 10.24 -25.23 21.98
CA GLY A 51 10.11 -26.28 20.97
C GLY A 51 9.70 -25.85 19.56
N GLY A 52 9.39 -24.57 19.34
CA GLY A 52 9.24 -24.02 18.00
C GLY A 52 10.58 -23.86 17.28
N ARG A 53 10.55 -23.67 15.97
CA ARG A 53 11.76 -23.43 15.16
C ARG A 53 11.54 -22.39 14.06
N ILE A 54 12.64 -21.78 13.62
CA ILE A 54 12.65 -20.82 12.51
C ILE A 54 13.56 -21.37 11.42
N TRP A 55 13.08 -21.38 10.19
CA TRP A 55 13.91 -21.56 9.00
C TRP A 55 14.13 -20.22 8.32
N ARG A 56 15.38 -19.93 7.97
CA ARG A 56 15.77 -18.67 7.37
C ARG A 56 16.66 -18.89 6.17
N VAL A 57 16.33 -18.24 5.05
CA VAL A 57 17.15 -18.23 3.85
C VAL A 57 17.24 -16.81 3.31
N SER A 58 18.45 -16.36 2.98
CA SER A 58 18.69 -15.08 2.31
C SER A 58 19.07 -15.33 0.86
N LEU A 59 18.52 -14.54 -0.05
CA LEU A 59 18.80 -14.56 -1.48
C LEU A 59 19.33 -13.19 -1.90
N ILE A 60 20.37 -13.18 -2.74
CA ILE A 60 20.98 -11.98 -3.29
C ILE A 60 21.09 -12.15 -4.79
N CYS A 61 20.59 -11.18 -5.57
CA CYS A 61 20.79 -11.08 -7.01
C CYS A 61 21.20 -9.64 -7.34
N LYS A 62 22.48 -9.44 -7.58
CA LYS A 62 23.07 -8.11 -7.76
C LYS A 62 22.43 -7.33 -8.91
N GLY A 63 22.35 -6.01 -8.76
CA GLY A 63 21.81 -5.12 -9.79
C GLY A 63 20.28 -5.02 -9.82
N ALA A 64 19.54 -5.81 -9.05
CA ALA A 64 18.09 -5.66 -8.94
C ALA A 64 17.72 -4.36 -8.21
N GLN A 65 16.70 -3.65 -8.72
CA GLN A 65 16.05 -2.56 -7.98
C GLN A 65 15.11 -3.10 -6.91
N ALA A 66 14.48 -4.25 -7.19
CA ALA A 66 13.64 -4.95 -6.22
C ALA A 66 13.61 -6.44 -6.51
N ILE A 67 13.40 -7.24 -5.48
CA ILE A 67 13.33 -8.70 -5.55
C ILE A 67 12.04 -9.22 -4.91
N GLY A 68 11.35 -10.14 -5.62
CA GLY A 68 10.25 -10.95 -5.11
C GLY A 68 10.56 -12.44 -5.26
N LEU A 69 9.67 -13.29 -4.77
CA LEU A 69 9.80 -14.75 -4.82
C LEU A 69 8.61 -15.37 -5.54
N ASN A 70 8.88 -16.27 -6.49
CA ASN A 70 7.89 -17.13 -7.11
C ASN A 70 7.95 -18.53 -6.49
N TYR A 71 6.81 -18.98 -6.01
CA TYR A 71 6.65 -20.29 -5.39
C TYR A 71 5.98 -21.24 -6.39
N ASN A 72 6.65 -22.35 -6.68
CA ASN A 72 6.04 -23.47 -7.37
C ASN A 72 4.99 -24.14 -6.48
N GLU A 73 5.35 -24.34 -5.20
CA GLU A 73 4.43 -24.81 -4.17
C GLU A 73 4.70 -24.10 -2.84
N ILE A 74 3.64 -23.64 -2.21
CA ILE A 74 3.69 -23.14 -0.85
C ILE A 74 2.44 -23.61 -0.10
N ARG A 75 2.66 -24.24 1.05
CA ARG A 75 1.58 -24.72 1.92
C ARG A 75 1.97 -24.51 3.37
N LEU A 76 1.20 -23.73 4.08
CA LEU A 76 1.41 -23.45 5.49
C LEU A 76 0.32 -24.11 6.34
N PRO A 77 0.69 -24.81 7.42
CA PRO A 77 -0.26 -25.24 8.43
C PRO A 77 -0.74 -24.04 9.27
N ALA A 78 -1.90 -24.17 9.89
CA ALA A 78 -2.43 -23.14 10.78
C ALA A 78 -1.49 -22.89 11.95
N GLY A 79 -1.21 -21.61 12.23
CA GLY A 79 -0.29 -21.15 13.28
C GLY A 79 1.17 -21.01 12.86
N ALA A 80 1.52 -21.36 11.63
CA ALA A 80 2.82 -21.07 11.03
C ALA A 80 2.77 -19.74 10.27
N ASP A 81 3.88 -19.00 10.28
CA ASP A 81 4.01 -17.67 9.70
C ASP A 81 5.22 -17.57 8.76
N ILE A 82 5.06 -16.79 7.68
CA ILE A 82 6.18 -16.39 6.81
C ILE A 82 6.35 -14.87 6.86
N PHE A 83 7.60 -14.47 6.90
CA PHE A 83 8.04 -13.09 6.68
C PHE A 83 9.05 -13.04 5.55
N VAL A 84 8.96 -12.02 4.69
CA VAL A 84 9.99 -11.69 3.69
C VAL A 84 10.40 -10.25 3.93
N TYR A 85 11.71 -10.01 4.10
CA TYR A 85 12.20 -8.69 4.44
C TYR A 85 13.54 -8.36 3.79
N THR A 86 13.81 -7.07 3.63
CA THR A 86 15.09 -6.55 3.12
C THR A 86 16.21 -6.74 4.14
N SER A 87 17.47 -6.73 3.68
CA SER A 87 18.64 -6.91 4.55
C SER A 87 18.74 -5.87 5.67
N ASP A 88 18.24 -4.65 5.44
CA ASP A 88 18.18 -3.57 6.43
C ASP A 88 16.91 -3.62 7.32
N GLN A 89 16.03 -4.59 7.08
CA GLN A 89 14.76 -4.82 7.78
C GLN A 89 13.77 -3.64 7.75
N LYS A 90 13.96 -2.66 6.87
CA LYS A 90 13.04 -1.52 6.74
C LYS A 90 11.77 -1.86 5.99
N SER A 91 11.82 -2.83 5.10
CA SER A 91 10.67 -3.31 4.34
C SER A 91 10.39 -4.76 4.68
N VAL A 92 9.15 -5.05 5.08
CA VAL A 92 8.70 -6.37 5.51
C VAL A 92 7.37 -6.71 4.82
N ILE A 93 7.24 -7.96 4.40
CA ILE A 93 5.97 -8.60 4.03
C ILE A 93 5.72 -9.66 5.10
N GLY A 94 4.54 -9.68 5.68
CA GLY A 94 4.15 -10.67 6.69
C GLY A 94 3.42 -10.04 7.88
N ALA A 95 2.93 -10.84 8.81
CA ALA A 95 2.95 -12.32 8.72
C ALA A 95 2.03 -12.83 7.60
N LEU A 96 2.56 -13.64 6.68
CA LEU A 96 1.75 -14.41 5.74
C LEU A 96 1.42 -15.75 6.40
N THR A 97 0.14 -16.05 6.52
CA THR A 97 -0.40 -17.24 7.17
C THR A 97 -1.07 -18.17 6.14
N SER A 98 -1.57 -19.30 6.59
CA SER A 98 -2.34 -20.21 5.74
C SER A 98 -3.63 -19.59 5.16
N THR A 99 -4.09 -18.44 5.69
CA THR A 99 -5.27 -17.72 5.18
C THR A 99 -4.93 -16.75 4.06
N GLU A 100 -3.71 -16.20 4.05
CA GLU A 100 -3.24 -15.29 3.00
C GLU A 100 -2.64 -16.03 1.80
N ILE A 101 -2.21 -17.28 1.98
CA ILE A 101 -1.57 -18.06 0.91
C ILE A 101 -2.61 -18.98 0.26
N PRO A 102 -2.83 -18.86 -1.08
CA PRO A 102 -3.72 -19.74 -1.79
C PRO A 102 -3.21 -21.19 -1.75
N GLN A 103 -4.13 -22.15 -1.62
CA GLN A 103 -3.78 -23.57 -1.66
C GLN A 103 -3.76 -24.09 -3.11
N ASN A 104 -2.82 -24.97 -3.43
CA ASN A 104 -2.74 -25.71 -4.69
C ASN A 104 -2.61 -24.86 -5.97
N GLN A 105 -1.98 -23.68 -5.87
CA GLN A 105 -1.67 -22.86 -7.03
C GLN A 105 -0.34 -22.12 -6.82
N LYS A 106 0.27 -21.68 -7.93
CA LYS A 106 1.44 -20.84 -7.88
C LYS A 106 1.14 -19.54 -7.15
N PHE A 107 2.13 -19.03 -6.44
CA PHE A 107 2.03 -17.83 -5.64
C PHE A 107 3.29 -16.97 -5.84
N THR A 108 3.19 -15.68 -5.62
CA THR A 108 4.33 -14.76 -5.61
C THR A 108 4.24 -13.80 -4.44
N THR A 109 5.39 -13.39 -3.91
CA THR A 109 5.45 -12.22 -3.02
C THR A 109 5.75 -10.98 -3.83
N ARG A 110 5.15 -9.85 -3.44
CA ARG A 110 5.51 -8.58 -4.09
C ARG A 110 7.01 -8.33 -3.96
N PRO A 111 7.66 -7.73 -4.97
CA PRO A 111 9.05 -7.32 -4.84
C PRO A 111 9.26 -6.31 -3.72
N LEU A 112 10.37 -6.46 -3.00
CA LEU A 112 10.88 -5.52 -2.01
C LEU A 112 12.12 -4.82 -2.60
N SER A 113 12.30 -3.53 -2.31
CA SER A 113 13.39 -2.71 -2.82
C SER A 113 14.76 -3.24 -2.39
N GLY A 114 15.71 -3.25 -3.34
CA GLY A 114 17.07 -3.73 -3.13
C GLY A 114 17.36 -5.04 -3.86
N ASP A 115 18.61 -5.46 -3.77
CA ASP A 115 19.16 -6.63 -4.47
C ASP A 115 19.29 -7.87 -3.57
N GLY A 116 18.77 -7.80 -2.33
CA GLY A 116 18.81 -8.90 -1.38
C GLY A 116 17.61 -8.92 -0.44
N ILE A 117 17.05 -10.12 -0.24
CA ILE A 117 15.94 -10.37 0.68
C ILE A 117 16.20 -11.60 1.55
N THR A 118 15.51 -11.65 2.68
CA THR A 118 15.49 -12.82 3.56
C THR A 118 14.06 -13.31 3.72
N LEU A 119 13.87 -14.60 3.51
CA LEU A 119 12.63 -15.30 3.87
C LEU A 119 12.84 -15.99 5.21
N GLU A 120 11.90 -15.77 6.11
CA GLU A 120 11.86 -16.38 7.43
C GLU A 120 10.52 -17.10 7.61
N TYR A 121 10.59 -18.38 7.95
CA TYR A 121 9.46 -19.23 8.25
C TYR A 121 9.49 -19.62 9.73
N TYR A 122 8.43 -19.27 10.46
CA TYR A 122 8.22 -19.72 11.83
C TYR A 122 7.33 -20.95 11.87
N GLU A 123 7.79 -21.99 12.58
CA GLU A 123 7.08 -23.23 12.79
C GLU A 123 6.84 -23.49 14.28
N PRO A 124 5.59 -23.41 14.76
CA PRO A 124 5.29 -23.79 16.14
C PRO A 124 5.37 -25.31 16.33
N PRO A 125 5.59 -25.78 17.58
CA PRO A 125 5.76 -27.22 17.86
C PRO A 125 4.59 -28.10 17.43
N SER A 126 3.38 -27.53 17.43
CA SER A 126 2.12 -28.25 17.12
C SER A 126 1.98 -28.67 15.66
N VAL A 127 2.72 -28.06 14.75
CA VAL A 127 2.62 -28.27 13.30
C VAL A 127 3.94 -28.58 12.62
N LYS A 128 4.86 -29.14 13.40
CA LYS A 128 6.21 -29.47 12.95
C LYS A 128 6.21 -30.33 11.67
N GLU A 129 7.04 -29.94 10.68
CA GLU A 129 7.24 -30.66 9.41
C GLU A 129 5.99 -30.80 8.50
N GLN A 130 4.99 -29.96 8.67
CA GLN A 130 3.77 -29.97 7.85
C GLN A 130 3.78 -28.97 6.71
N ALA A 131 4.68 -27.97 6.75
CA ALA A 131 4.78 -26.95 5.70
C ALA A 131 5.53 -27.46 4.47
N VAL A 132 5.18 -26.89 3.32
CA VAL A 132 5.95 -26.99 2.07
C VAL A 132 6.31 -25.58 1.62
N ILE A 133 7.57 -25.35 1.31
CA ILE A 133 8.07 -24.14 0.66
C ILE A 133 9.02 -24.59 -0.45
N ASP A 134 8.59 -24.36 -1.69
CA ASP A 134 9.35 -24.65 -2.91
C ASP A 134 9.35 -23.40 -3.79
N ILE A 135 10.50 -22.73 -3.86
CA ILE A 135 10.70 -21.50 -4.63
C ILE A 135 11.39 -21.87 -5.93
N GLU A 136 10.72 -21.59 -7.07
CA GLU A 136 11.20 -21.90 -8.41
C GLU A 136 11.87 -20.71 -9.10
N GLY A 137 11.57 -19.46 -8.68
CA GLY A 137 12.05 -18.27 -9.34
C GLY A 137 12.18 -17.07 -8.42
N LEU A 138 13.09 -16.19 -8.80
CA LEU A 138 13.28 -14.90 -8.21
C LEU A 138 12.76 -13.85 -9.18
N VAL A 139 11.83 -13.00 -8.72
CA VAL A 139 11.34 -11.85 -9.49
C VAL A 139 12.42 -10.77 -9.45
N TYR A 140 13.12 -10.57 -10.56
CA TYR A 140 14.18 -9.59 -10.70
C TYR A 140 13.63 -8.35 -11.41
N ILE A 141 13.39 -7.27 -10.64
CA ILE A 141 12.94 -5.99 -11.16
C ILE A 141 14.16 -5.08 -11.38
N TYR A 142 14.33 -4.55 -12.58
CA TYR A 142 15.46 -3.72 -12.96
C TYR A 142 15.10 -2.27 -13.33
N ARG A 143 13.79 -1.95 -13.45
CA ARG A 143 13.28 -0.60 -13.65
C ARG A 143 11.81 -0.47 -13.21
N GLY A 144 11.30 0.76 -13.11
CA GLY A 144 9.89 1.02 -12.79
C GLY A 144 9.48 0.65 -11.35
N PHE A 145 10.45 0.53 -10.44
CA PHE A 145 10.18 0.23 -9.03
C PHE A 145 10.89 1.26 -8.15
N GLU A 146 10.13 1.96 -7.33
CA GLU A 146 10.68 2.97 -6.43
C GLU A 146 11.49 2.31 -5.30
N ALA A 147 12.78 2.63 -5.24
CA ALA A 147 13.55 2.36 -4.05
C ALA A 147 13.01 3.28 -2.92
N GLN A 148 12.70 2.74 -1.74
CA GLN A 148 12.28 3.52 -0.58
C GLN A 148 13.36 4.50 -0.06
N ASN A 149 14.39 4.76 -0.86
CA ASN A 149 15.49 5.65 -0.53
C ASN A 149 15.47 6.89 -1.43
N PRO A 150 15.02 8.05 -0.92
CA PRO A 150 14.93 9.29 -1.71
C PRO A 150 16.28 9.79 -2.25
N GLU A 151 17.41 9.32 -1.71
CA GLU A 151 18.74 9.75 -2.13
C GLU A 151 19.23 9.13 -3.44
N ASN A 152 18.59 8.07 -3.94
CA ASN A 152 18.96 7.37 -5.18
C ASN A 152 18.01 7.64 -6.36
N ASN A 153 17.11 8.60 -6.27
CA ASN A 153 16.02 8.92 -7.21
C ASN A 153 16.47 9.52 -8.56
N LYS A 154 17.43 8.93 -9.27
CA LYS A 154 17.77 9.41 -10.61
C LYS A 154 17.17 8.60 -11.78
N SER A 155 16.40 7.53 -11.53
CA SER A 155 15.98 6.61 -12.62
C SER A 155 14.51 6.20 -12.65
N LEU A 156 13.62 6.84 -11.88
CA LEU A 156 12.22 6.41 -11.72
C LEU A 156 11.19 7.51 -11.95
N ALA A 157 11.58 8.63 -12.44
CA ALA A 157 10.64 9.68 -12.71
C ALA A 157 10.03 9.47 -14.09
N SER A 158 8.71 9.28 -14.16
CA SER A 158 7.90 9.62 -15.33
C SER A 158 8.28 10.99 -15.87
N GLY A 159 7.94 11.30 -17.09
CA GLY A 159 8.28 12.55 -17.75
C GLY A 159 7.96 13.78 -16.89
N SER A 160 8.74 14.84 -17.07
CA SER A 160 8.66 16.06 -16.26
C SER A 160 7.34 16.84 -16.40
N CYS A 161 6.51 16.50 -17.38
CA CYS A 161 5.19 17.09 -17.58
C CYS A 161 4.09 16.37 -16.79
N GLU A 162 4.40 15.22 -16.17
CA GLU A 162 3.45 14.42 -15.44
C GLU A 162 3.06 15.05 -14.10
N VAL A 163 1.77 15.05 -13.79
CA VAL A 163 1.18 15.70 -12.61
C VAL A 163 0.85 14.66 -11.54
N ASN A 164 1.37 14.82 -10.33
CA ASN A 164 1.00 13.95 -9.22
C ASN A 164 -0.49 14.04 -8.90
N VAL A 165 -1.14 12.90 -8.65
CA VAL A 165 -2.59 12.82 -8.39
C VAL A 165 -3.04 13.63 -7.16
N ASN A 166 -2.13 14.02 -6.28
CA ASN A 166 -2.39 14.84 -5.10
C ASN A 166 -2.03 16.34 -5.28
N CYS A 167 -1.79 16.79 -6.53
CA CYS A 167 -1.80 18.20 -6.90
C CYS A 167 -3.24 18.73 -7.00
N ASP A 168 -3.38 20.01 -7.28
CA ASP A 168 -4.70 20.68 -7.35
C ASP A 168 -5.66 20.02 -8.37
N GLU A 169 -5.11 19.47 -9.46
CA GLU A 169 -5.85 18.73 -10.48
C GLU A 169 -6.59 17.53 -9.92
N GLY A 170 -6.03 16.91 -8.89
CA GLY A 170 -6.58 15.72 -8.26
C GLY A 170 -7.59 15.99 -7.12
N LEU A 171 -7.81 17.25 -6.70
CA LEU A 171 -8.65 17.58 -5.54
C LEU A 171 -10.08 17.02 -5.67
N ASN A 172 -10.67 17.07 -6.86
CA ASN A 172 -12.02 16.57 -7.11
C ASN A 172 -12.06 15.05 -7.40
N TRP A 173 -10.90 14.38 -7.46
CA TRP A 173 -10.77 12.98 -7.88
C TRP A 173 -10.31 12.04 -6.77
N GLN A 174 -10.44 12.49 -5.52
CA GLN A 174 -9.95 11.78 -4.35
C GLN A 174 -10.63 10.41 -4.10
N LYS A 175 -11.85 10.21 -4.61
CA LYS A 175 -12.52 8.91 -4.61
C LYS A 175 -11.95 8.02 -5.72
N GLN A 176 -11.96 8.50 -6.96
CA GLN A 176 -11.55 7.74 -8.15
C GLN A 176 -10.11 7.23 -8.03
N LYS A 177 -9.17 8.05 -7.55
CA LYS A 177 -7.78 7.65 -7.38
C LYS A 177 -7.61 6.40 -6.50
N ARG A 178 -8.51 6.18 -5.53
CA ARG A 178 -8.47 5.01 -4.64
C ARG A 178 -8.93 3.72 -5.32
N GLY A 179 -9.58 3.82 -6.48
CA GLY A 179 -9.93 2.68 -7.32
C GLY A 179 -8.88 2.36 -8.37
N VAL A 180 -7.90 3.25 -8.61
CA VAL A 180 -6.85 3.03 -9.61
C VAL A 180 -5.67 2.30 -8.99
N VAL A 181 -5.19 1.26 -9.67
CA VAL A 181 -4.11 0.38 -9.22
C VAL A 181 -2.99 0.31 -10.24
N LYS A 182 -1.74 0.28 -9.78
CA LYS A 182 -0.62 -0.20 -10.58
C LYS A 182 -0.67 -1.71 -10.64
N ILE A 183 -0.41 -2.28 -11.79
CA ILE A 183 -0.39 -3.74 -11.98
C ILE A 183 1.02 -4.16 -12.38
N LEU A 184 1.59 -5.11 -11.66
CA LEU A 184 2.74 -5.88 -12.10
C LEU A 184 2.21 -7.17 -12.72
N THR A 185 2.24 -7.24 -14.05
CA THR A 185 1.74 -8.39 -14.80
C THR A 185 2.86 -9.40 -15.03
N LYS A 186 2.53 -10.67 -15.12
CA LYS A 186 3.45 -11.76 -15.49
C LYS A 186 2.96 -12.41 -16.78
N VAL A 187 3.86 -12.60 -17.73
CA VAL A 187 3.62 -13.35 -18.95
C VAL A 187 4.83 -14.27 -19.18
N GLY A 188 4.67 -15.54 -18.87
CA GLY A 188 5.79 -16.47 -18.81
C GLY A 188 6.86 -16.02 -17.81
N ALA A 189 8.09 -15.84 -18.27
CA ALA A 189 9.21 -15.39 -17.43
C ALA A 189 9.39 -13.86 -17.39
N LYS A 190 8.49 -13.07 -17.97
CA LYS A 190 8.63 -11.62 -18.08
C LYS A 190 7.59 -10.88 -17.23
N TYR A 191 8.00 -9.73 -16.69
CA TYR A 191 7.13 -8.85 -15.90
C TYR A 191 6.99 -7.50 -16.57
N TYR A 192 5.74 -7.00 -16.62
CA TYR A 192 5.40 -5.72 -17.23
C TYR A 192 4.65 -4.83 -16.24
N SER A 193 4.73 -3.52 -16.45
CA SER A 193 3.95 -2.54 -15.69
C SER A 193 2.72 -2.13 -16.50
N CYS A 194 1.56 -2.17 -15.86
CA CYS A 194 0.30 -1.65 -16.38
C CYS A 194 -0.46 -0.91 -15.28
N THR A 195 -1.54 -0.26 -15.68
CA THR A 195 -2.51 0.38 -14.78
C THR A 195 -3.87 -0.30 -14.93
N GLY A 196 -4.67 -0.28 -13.90
CA GLY A 196 -6.05 -0.77 -13.95
C GLY A 196 -6.95 -0.07 -12.96
N SER A 197 -8.20 -0.46 -12.94
CA SER A 197 -9.21 0.11 -12.07
C SER A 197 -10.09 -0.95 -11.42
N LEU A 198 -10.39 -0.76 -10.14
CA LEU A 198 -11.34 -1.56 -9.38
C LEU A 198 -12.76 -1.06 -9.71
N LEU A 199 -13.65 -1.96 -10.12
CA LEU A 199 -15.00 -1.62 -10.58
C LEU A 199 -16.08 -2.06 -9.61
N ASN A 200 -17.12 -1.25 -9.51
CA ASN A 200 -18.41 -1.61 -8.94
C ASN A 200 -19.24 -2.40 -9.97
N ASN A 201 -20.20 -3.17 -9.50
CA ASN A 201 -21.22 -3.81 -10.30
C ASN A 201 -22.61 -3.52 -9.73
N THR A 202 -23.66 -3.81 -10.50
CA THR A 202 -25.05 -3.53 -10.09
C THR A 202 -25.51 -4.37 -8.90
N ALA A 203 -24.86 -5.52 -8.64
CA ALA A 203 -25.11 -6.33 -7.44
C ALA A 203 -24.49 -5.72 -6.17
N GLN A 204 -23.54 -4.77 -6.31
CA GLN A 204 -22.79 -4.16 -5.19
C GLN A 204 -22.22 -5.20 -4.22
N ASP A 205 -21.64 -6.28 -4.78
CA ASP A 205 -21.11 -7.42 -4.04
C ASP A 205 -19.62 -7.30 -3.72
N PHE A 206 -18.95 -6.25 -4.23
CA PHE A 206 -17.55 -5.89 -3.96
C PHE A 206 -16.55 -7.03 -4.21
N LYS A 207 -16.80 -7.84 -5.24
CA LYS A 207 -15.98 -9.02 -5.59
C LYS A 207 -14.56 -8.73 -6.06
N GLY A 208 -14.14 -7.49 -6.09
CA GLY A 208 -12.81 -7.12 -6.58
C GLY A 208 -12.66 -7.29 -8.09
N LEU A 209 -13.62 -6.77 -8.85
CA LEU A 209 -13.55 -6.71 -10.32
C LEU A 209 -12.50 -5.68 -10.73
N LEU A 210 -11.49 -6.11 -11.51
CA LEU A 210 -10.37 -5.30 -11.96
C LEU A 210 -10.38 -5.21 -13.48
N LEU A 211 -10.41 -4.00 -14.02
CA LEU A 211 -10.37 -3.72 -15.45
C LEU A 211 -9.03 -3.13 -15.85
N THR A 212 -8.44 -3.63 -16.93
CA THR A 212 -7.23 -3.13 -17.58
C THR A 212 -7.30 -3.36 -19.09
N ALA A 213 -6.21 -3.12 -19.83
CA ALA A 213 -6.12 -3.40 -21.25
C ALA A 213 -5.81 -4.88 -21.54
N ALA A 214 -6.33 -5.42 -22.64
CA ALA A 214 -6.08 -6.80 -23.06
C ALA A 214 -4.59 -7.03 -23.38
N HIS A 215 -3.90 -6.06 -23.97
CA HIS A 215 -2.48 -6.17 -24.30
C HIS A 215 -1.59 -6.28 -23.05
N CYS A 216 -2.05 -5.89 -21.85
CA CYS A 216 -1.34 -6.12 -20.58
C CYS A 216 -1.15 -7.62 -20.26
N SER A 217 -1.93 -8.50 -20.89
CA SER A 217 -1.76 -9.96 -20.78
C SER A 217 -0.90 -10.58 -21.88
N LYS A 218 -0.17 -9.76 -22.64
CA LYS A 218 0.70 -10.21 -23.73
C LYS A 218 2.15 -9.77 -23.54
N ASP A 219 3.07 -10.59 -24.00
CA ASP A 219 4.46 -10.20 -24.14
C ASP A 219 4.75 -9.60 -25.53
N SER A 220 5.97 -9.06 -25.70
CA SER A 220 6.43 -8.48 -26.96
C SER A 220 6.49 -9.47 -28.14
N ASN A 221 6.42 -10.76 -27.88
CA ASN A 221 6.42 -11.83 -28.89
C ASN A 221 5.03 -12.44 -29.13
N ASN A 222 3.95 -11.78 -28.66
CA ASN A 222 2.57 -12.26 -28.68
C ASN A 222 2.32 -13.52 -27.81
N GLY A 223 3.21 -13.84 -26.89
CA GLY A 223 2.92 -14.79 -25.81
C GLY A 223 1.79 -14.25 -24.94
N VAL A 224 0.88 -15.10 -24.49
CA VAL A 224 -0.30 -14.72 -23.70
C VAL A 224 -0.16 -15.28 -22.30
N ALA A 225 -0.50 -14.47 -21.30
CA ALA A 225 -0.52 -14.90 -19.90
C ALA A 225 -1.43 -16.11 -19.72
N SER A 226 -0.90 -17.16 -19.11
CA SER A 226 -1.64 -18.36 -18.72
C SER A 226 -2.51 -18.06 -17.48
N ASP A 227 -3.46 -18.94 -17.18
CA ASP A 227 -4.24 -18.83 -15.93
C ASP A 227 -3.33 -18.90 -14.70
N SER A 228 -2.22 -19.63 -14.77
CA SER A 228 -1.20 -19.67 -13.73
C SER A 228 -0.43 -18.34 -13.60
N ASP A 229 -0.18 -17.64 -14.70
CA ASP A 229 0.46 -16.31 -14.63
C ASP A 229 -0.46 -15.30 -13.93
N PHE A 230 -1.77 -15.31 -14.21
CA PHE A 230 -2.73 -14.44 -13.54
C PHE A 230 -2.76 -14.65 -12.02
N THR A 231 -2.49 -15.84 -11.51
CA THR A 231 -2.40 -16.07 -10.04
C THR A 231 -1.20 -15.37 -9.41
N GLN A 232 -0.25 -14.91 -10.21
CA GLN A 232 0.98 -14.23 -9.78
C GLN A 232 1.00 -12.74 -10.16
N TRP A 233 -0.09 -12.19 -10.71
CA TRP A 233 -0.21 -10.75 -10.94
C TRP A 233 -0.35 -10.02 -9.60
N ILE A 234 0.24 -8.82 -9.50
CA ILE A 234 0.24 -8.02 -8.27
C ILE A 234 -0.43 -6.69 -8.54
N PHE A 235 -1.40 -6.35 -7.69
CA PHE A 235 -2.19 -5.13 -7.79
C PHE A 235 -1.83 -4.22 -6.61
N TYR A 236 -1.18 -3.08 -6.90
CA TYR A 236 -0.76 -2.10 -5.90
C TYR A 236 -1.82 -1.02 -5.75
N PHE A 237 -2.34 -0.89 -4.53
CA PHE A 237 -3.27 0.16 -4.16
C PHE A 237 -2.53 1.30 -3.45
N ASN A 238 -3.07 2.52 -3.56
CA ASN A 238 -2.56 3.71 -2.86
C ASN A 238 -1.07 4.01 -3.14
N TYR A 239 -0.53 3.53 -4.27
CA TYR A 239 0.85 3.80 -4.67
C TYR A 239 0.93 5.23 -5.23
N GLU A 240 1.01 6.21 -4.33
CA GLU A 240 0.99 7.64 -4.61
C GLU A 240 1.79 8.41 -3.56
N TYR A 241 2.31 9.58 -3.89
CA TYR A 241 2.85 10.48 -2.89
C TYR A 241 1.73 11.06 -2.02
N SER A 242 2.04 11.37 -0.76
CA SER A 242 1.06 11.97 0.16
C SER A 242 0.63 13.40 -0.21
N GLY A 243 1.38 14.06 -1.10
CA GLY A 243 1.13 15.42 -1.58
C GLY A 243 1.53 15.61 -3.04
N CYS A 244 1.53 16.87 -3.51
CA CYS A 244 1.89 17.22 -4.89
C CYS A 244 3.39 17.01 -5.17
N VAL A 245 4.25 17.21 -4.19
CA VAL A 245 5.70 17.00 -4.29
C VAL A 245 6.10 15.58 -3.84
N PRO A 246 7.26 15.08 -4.31
CA PRO A 246 7.79 13.80 -3.84
C PRO A 246 7.81 13.71 -2.31
N GLY A 247 7.30 12.59 -1.77
CA GLY A 247 7.16 12.37 -0.33
C GLY A 247 7.00 10.88 -0.03
N GLY A 248 6.61 10.55 1.21
CA GLY A 248 6.38 9.17 1.61
C GLY A 248 5.27 8.50 0.80
N THR A 249 5.47 7.25 0.43
CA THR A 249 4.47 6.39 -0.22
C THR A 249 4.04 5.28 0.74
N THR A 250 2.76 4.93 0.72
CA THR A 250 2.26 3.72 1.38
C THR A 250 1.96 2.69 0.30
N ILE A 251 2.59 1.52 0.38
CA ILE A 251 2.37 0.46 -0.60
C ILE A 251 1.52 -0.64 0.03
N THR A 252 0.31 -0.80 -0.49
CA THR A 252 -0.58 -1.92 -0.18
C THR A 252 -0.84 -2.73 -1.44
N SER A 253 -0.92 -4.06 -1.35
CA SER A 253 -1.09 -4.90 -2.52
C SER A 253 -1.87 -6.17 -2.24
N ILE A 254 -2.55 -6.66 -3.27
CA ILE A 254 -3.10 -8.02 -3.32
C ILE A 254 -2.45 -8.78 -4.46
N VAL A 255 -2.41 -10.10 -4.34
CA VAL A 255 -1.79 -11.00 -5.31
C VAL A 255 -2.84 -11.95 -5.86
N GLY A 256 -2.80 -12.12 -7.18
CA GLY A 256 -3.59 -13.09 -7.90
C GLY A 256 -4.95 -12.59 -8.35
N ALA A 257 -5.29 -12.95 -9.59
CA ALA A 257 -6.59 -12.73 -10.19
C ALA A 257 -7.00 -13.92 -11.06
N GLN A 258 -8.28 -13.97 -11.36
CA GLN A 258 -8.88 -14.86 -12.35
C GLN A 258 -9.38 -14.03 -13.52
N LYS A 259 -9.04 -14.40 -14.74
CA LYS A 259 -9.57 -13.78 -15.95
C LYS A 259 -11.06 -14.09 -16.11
N LEU A 260 -11.88 -13.08 -16.34
CA LEU A 260 -13.31 -13.20 -16.54
C LEU A 260 -13.72 -12.95 -18.00
N ALA A 261 -13.24 -11.85 -18.57
CA ALA A 261 -13.54 -11.47 -19.94
C ALA A 261 -12.39 -10.68 -20.58
N ILE A 262 -12.24 -10.82 -21.87
CA ILE A 262 -11.21 -10.15 -22.66
C ILE A 262 -11.75 -9.84 -24.06
N SER A 263 -11.35 -8.70 -24.64
CA SER A 263 -11.58 -8.46 -26.06
C SER A 263 -10.76 -9.45 -26.89
N GLU A 264 -11.25 -9.82 -28.08
CA GLU A 264 -10.57 -10.79 -28.93
C GLU A 264 -9.11 -10.40 -29.25
N THR A 265 -8.31 -11.43 -29.45
CA THR A 265 -6.94 -11.30 -29.93
C THR A 265 -6.88 -11.69 -31.41
N PRO A 266 -6.16 -10.94 -32.25
CA PRO A 266 -5.12 -9.93 -31.89
C PRO A 266 -5.73 -8.64 -31.35
N SER A 267 -4.94 -7.87 -30.59
CA SER A 267 -5.32 -6.58 -29.95
C SER A 267 -5.85 -5.52 -30.91
N ASP A 268 -5.73 -5.76 -32.22
CA ASP A 268 -6.17 -4.88 -33.30
C ASP A 268 -7.66 -5.02 -33.62
N ILE A 269 -8.37 -5.88 -32.91
CA ILE A 269 -9.82 -6.10 -33.07
C ILE A 269 -10.50 -5.84 -31.74
N GLY A 270 -11.46 -4.91 -31.72
CA GLY A 270 -12.22 -4.59 -30.53
C GLY A 270 -11.67 -3.43 -29.71
N SER A 271 -12.01 -3.37 -28.46
CA SER A 271 -11.76 -2.24 -27.55
C SER A 271 -10.65 -2.47 -26.54
N ASP A 272 -9.83 -3.50 -26.70
CA ASP A 272 -8.64 -3.78 -25.90
C ASP A 272 -8.89 -3.81 -24.37
N PHE A 273 -9.93 -4.49 -23.91
CA PHE A 273 -10.19 -4.63 -22.48
C PHE A 273 -9.87 -6.03 -21.95
N LEU A 274 -9.48 -6.09 -20.69
CA LEU A 274 -9.34 -7.30 -19.87
C LEU A 274 -10.01 -7.07 -18.52
N LEU A 275 -11.03 -7.86 -18.23
CA LEU A 275 -11.70 -7.88 -16.94
C LEU A 275 -11.27 -9.11 -16.15
N MET A 276 -10.89 -8.89 -14.91
CA MET A 276 -10.45 -9.92 -13.96
C MET A 276 -11.24 -9.81 -12.65
N GLN A 277 -11.20 -10.86 -11.86
CA GLN A 277 -11.61 -10.83 -10.46
C GLN A 277 -10.41 -11.19 -9.59
N SER A 278 -10.13 -10.39 -8.56
CA SER A 278 -9.10 -10.73 -7.59
C SER A 278 -9.42 -12.05 -6.88
N LEU A 279 -8.40 -12.88 -6.62
CA LEU A 279 -8.56 -14.14 -5.89
C LEU A 279 -8.89 -13.92 -4.41
N LYS A 280 -8.67 -12.72 -3.91
CA LYS A 280 -8.98 -12.29 -2.55
C LYS A 280 -9.81 -11.03 -2.56
N SER A 281 -10.64 -10.87 -1.54
CA SER A 281 -11.32 -9.60 -1.31
C SER A 281 -10.29 -8.49 -1.06
N VAL A 282 -10.57 -7.29 -1.56
CA VAL A 282 -9.73 -6.13 -1.26
C VAL A 282 -9.90 -5.78 0.22
N PRO A 283 -8.81 -5.77 1.00
CA PRO A 283 -8.89 -5.47 2.43
C PRO A 283 -9.51 -4.10 2.70
N ALA A 284 -10.37 -4.02 3.69
CA ALA A 284 -11.10 -2.80 4.02
C ALA A 284 -10.17 -1.64 4.39
N GLN A 285 -9.05 -1.93 5.07
CA GLN A 285 -8.03 -0.93 5.43
C GLN A 285 -7.35 -0.26 4.23
N TYR A 286 -7.49 -0.79 3.01
CA TYR A 286 -7.01 -0.11 1.80
C TYR A 286 -7.88 1.08 1.43
N ASN A 287 -9.08 1.17 2.01
CA ASN A 287 -10.08 2.21 1.72
C ASN A 287 -10.27 2.38 0.20
N ALA A 288 -10.34 1.25 -0.50
CA ALA A 288 -10.44 1.21 -1.95
C ALA A 288 -11.83 1.64 -2.42
N PHE A 289 -11.85 2.43 -3.47
CA PHE A 289 -13.08 2.88 -4.12
C PHE A 289 -13.38 1.98 -5.32
N TYR A 290 -14.55 1.39 -5.35
CA TYR A 290 -15.05 0.63 -6.48
C TYR A 290 -15.64 1.64 -7.47
N CYS A 291 -14.90 1.92 -8.56
CA CYS A 291 -15.26 2.95 -9.53
C CYS A 291 -16.59 2.65 -10.19
N GLY A 292 -17.40 3.69 -10.34
CA GLY A 292 -18.57 3.66 -11.21
C GLY A 292 -18.15 3.73 -12.67
N TRP A 293 -19.06 3.39 -13.54
CA TRP A 293 -18.82 3.36 -14.99
C TRP A 293 -20.07 3.83 -15.75
N ASP A 294 -19.82 4.24 -16.99
CA ASP A 294 -20.83 4.72 -17.93
C ASP A 294 -20.66 3.97 -19.26
N ALA A 295 -21.62 3.15 -19.58
CA ALA A 295 -21.69 2.40 -20.83
C ALA A 295 -22.66 3.05 -21.86
N ASP A 296 -23.20 4.22 -21.56
CA ASP A 296 -23.90 5.03 -22.54
C ASP A 296 -22.91 5.59 -23.57
N ASN A 297 -23.39 5.82 -24.78
CA ASN A 297 -22.54 6.20 -25.91
C ASN A 297 -22.41 7.74 -26.06
N GLU A 298 -22.37 8.47 -24.95
CA GLU A 298 -22.28 9.92 -24.94
C GLU A 298 -20.83 10.41 -24.84
N ASN A 299 -20.51 11.46 -25.61
CA ASN A 299 -19.19 12.08 -25.56
C ASN A 299 -19.04 12.95 -24.30
N SER A 300 -18.03 12.70 -23.49
CA SER A 300 -17.72 13.58 -22.36
C SER A 300 -17.01 14.85 -22.80
N PRO A 301 -17.42 16.04 -22.30
CA PRO A 301 -16.79 17.31 -22.65
C PRO A 301 -15.46 17.56 -21.88
N SER A 302 -15.25 16.87 -20.78
CA SER A 302 -14.05 17.00 -19.95
C SER A 302 -13.92 15.82 -18.97
N GLY A 303 -12.74 15.64 -18.40
CA GLY A 303 -12.47 14.63 -17.39
C GLY A 303 -10.98 14.40 -17.19
N VAL A 304 -10.61 13.21 -16.68
CA VAL A 304 -9.23 12.88 -16.38
C VAL A 304 -8.91 11.41 -16.69
N CYS A 305 -7.61 11.15 -16.88
CA CYS A 305 -7.02 9.84 -16.71
C CYS A 305 -6.22 9.82 -15.41
N ILE A 306 -6.31 8.74 -14.64
CA ILE A 306 -5.46 8.51 -13.47
C ILE A 306 -4.66 7.24 -13.75
N HIS A 307 -3.31 7.32 -13.69
CA HIS A 307 -2.45 6.28 -14.24
C HIS A 307 -1.10 6.15 -13.50
N HIS A 308 -0.28 5.18 -13.90
CA HIS A 308 1.06 4.91 -13.39
C HIS A 308 2.09 4.88 -14.53
N PRO A 309 2.45 6.07 -15.09
CA PRO A 309 3.40 6.17 -16.18
C PRO A 309 4.78 5.69 -15.74
N ASP A 310 5.49 4.97 -16.59
CA ASP A 310 6.80 4.33 -16.33
C ASP A 310 6.85 3.47 -15.04
N GLY A 311 5.66 3.04 -14.57
CA GLY A 311 5.53 2.36 -13.29
C GLY A 311 5.73 3.26 -12.07
N ASP A 312 5.74 4.58 -12.25
CA ASP A 312 5.86 5.59 -11.20
C ASP A 312 4.61 5.65 -10.31
N VAL A 313 4.69 6.47 -9.27
CA VAL A 313 3.54 6.80 -8.42
C VAL A 313 2.40 7.38 -9.24
N LYS A 314 1.21 7.31 -8.70
CA LYS A 314 -0.02 7.70 -9.39
C LYS A 314 0.00 9.15 -9.88
N LYS A 315 -0.30 9.33 -11.16
CA LYS A 315 -0.39 10.62 -11.86
C LYS A 315 -1.82 10.88 -12.34
N ILE A 316 -2.06 12.11 -12.79
CA ILE A 316 -3.33 12.57 -13.32
C ILE A 316 -3.11 13.42 -14.57
N SER A 317 -3.82 13.09 -15.65
CA SER A 317 -3.83 13.85 -16.90
C SER A 317 -5.24 14.34 -17.16
N THR A 318 -5.37 15.61 -17.57
CA THR A 318 -6.67 16.29 -17.68
C THR A 318 -7.01 16.59 -19.14
N TYR A 319 -8.26 16.34 -19.55
CA TYR A 319 -8.79 16.81 -20.82
C TYR A 319 -9.97 17.76 -20.60
N THR A 320 -10.03 18.82 -21.41
CA THR A 320 -11.05 19.88 -21.33
C THR A 320 -11.78 20.11 -22.66
N SER A 321 -11.55 19.22 -23.63
CA SER A 321 -12.24 19.23 -24.93
C SER A 321 -13.10 17.98 -25.07
N PRO A 322 -14.28 18.07 -25.73
CA PRO A 322 -15.13 16.91 -25.94
C PRO A 322 -14.40 15.78 -26.66
N LEU A 323 -14.59 14.57 -26.16
CA LEU A 323 -14.07 13.37 -26.78
C LEU A 323 -14.69 13.14 -28.17
N SER A 324 -13.93 12.50 -29.03
CA SER A 324 -14.44 11.97 -30.30
C SER A 324 -14.16 10.48 -30.40
N THR A 325 -14.82 9.79 -31.29
CA THR A 325 -14.61 8.36 -31.54
C THR A 325 -13.56 8.14 -32.61
N GLY A 326 -12.76 7.09 -32.40
CA GLY A 326 -11.70 6.70 -33.33
C GLY A 326 -11.54 5.20 -33.45
N THR A 327 -10.51 4.81 -34.15
CA THR A 327 -10.20 3.42 -34.50
C THR A 327 -8.83 3.08 -33.95
N TRP A 328 -8.71 1.89 -33.37
CA TRP A 328 -7.44 1.20 -33.15
C TRP A 328 -7.46 -0.08 -34.02
N GLY A 329 -6.42 -0.31 -34.79
CA GLY A 329 -6.40 -1.43 -35.73
C GLY A 329 -7.46 -1.30 -36.82
N SER A 330 -8.22 -2.34 -37.09
CA SER A 330 -9.15 -2.43 -38.24
C SER A 330 -10.62 -2.12 -37.89
N THR A 331 -11.01 -2.09 -36.63
CA THR A 331 -12.40 -1.95 -36.21
C THR A 331 -12.74 -0.50 -35.89
N PRO A 332 -13.72 0.13 -36.58
CA PRO A 332 -14.05 1.55 -36.37
C PRO A 332 -14.80 1.78 -35.05
N ASN A 333 -14.68 2.99 -34.53
CA ASN A 333 -15.42 3.49 -33.35
C ASN A 333 -15.22 2.67 -32.06
N THR A 334 -14.09 1.97 -31.93
CA THR A 334 -13.76 1.17 -30.76
C THR A 334 -13.16 2.00 -29.62
N HIS A 335 -12.64 3.19 -29.93
CA HIS A 335 -11.86 4.00 -29.00
C HIS A 335 -12.36 5.44 -28.88
N TRP A 336 -12.18 6.03 -27.71
CA TRP A 336 -12.20 7.48 -27.50
C TRP A 336 -10.84 8.04 -27.92
N LEU A 337 -10.86 9.19 -28.60
CA LEU A 337 -9.69 10.01 -28.90
C LEU A 337 -9.59 11.12 -27.87
N VAL A 338 -8.45 11.23 -27.20
CA VAL A 338 -8.21 12.15 -26.09
C VAL A 338 -7.04 13.07 -26.42
N ASN A 339 -7.25 14.38 -26.30
CA ASN A 339 -6.23 15.40 -26.32
C ASN A 339 -6.09 15.96 -24.90
N TRP A 340 -4.88 15.95 -24.35
CA TRP A 340 -4.61 16.46 -23.02
C TRP A 340 -4.58 18.00 -23.00
N SER A 341 -4.79 18.56 -21.81
CA SER A 341 -4.81 20.01 -21.59
C SER A 341 -3.75 20.40 -20.58
N ALA A 342 -3.07 21.53 -20.83
CA ALA A 342 -2.17 22.12 -19.85
C ALA A 342 -2.92 22.50 -18.57
N THR A 343 -2.28 22.26 -17.43
CA THR A 343 -2.78 22.59 -16.09
C THR A 343 -1.75 23.42 -15.31
N ALA A 344 -2.09 23.80 -14.09
CA ALA A 344 -1.19 24.63 -13.26
C ALA A 344 0.11 23.90 -12.88
N ASN A 345 0.06 22.56 -12.68
CA ASN A 345 1.20 21.78 -12.21
C ASN A 345 1.90 20.95 -13.30
N GLY A 346 1.43 21.00 -14.52
CA GLY A 346 2.02 20.29 -15.66
C GLY A 346 1.05 20.13 -16.81
N TYR A 347 1.46 19.39 -17.83
CA TYR A 347 0.57 19.09 -18.95
C TYR A 347 -0.22 17.81 -18.70
N GLY A 348 0.48 16.78 -18.24
CA GLY A 348 -0.05 15.42 -18.13
C GLY A 348 -0.27 14.77 -19.50
N VAL A 349 0.31 13.62 -19.69
CA VAL A 349 0.17 12.78 -20.89
C VAL A 349 -0.04 11.34 -20.45
N THR A 350 0.12 10.36 -21.33
CA THR A 350 0.28 8.96 -20.92
C THR A 350 1.59 8.41 -21.45
N GLU A 351 2.25 7.58 -20.66
CA GLU A 351 3.56 6.97 -20.97
C GLU A 351 3.48 5.45 -20.80
N PRO A 352 4.49 4.67 -21.24
CA PRO A 352 4.55 3.23 -21.00
C PRO A 352 4.27 2.88 -19.54
N GLY A 353 3.46 1.85 -19.25
CA GLY A 353 2.98 1.56 -17.89
C GLY A 353 1.61 2.16 -17.57
N SER A 354 1.17 3.20 -18.29
CA SER A 354 -0.20 3.72 -18.20
C SER A 354 -1.23 2.82 -18.87
N SER A 355 -0.83 1.83 -19.67
CA SER A 355 -1.69 0.84 -20.34
C SER A 355 -2.78 0.31 -19.42
N GLY A 356 -4.05 0.36 -19.86
CA GLY A 356 -5.22 -0.04 -19.08
C GLY A 356 -5.72 0.99 -18.08
N ALA A 357 -5.12 2.19 -18.01
CA ALA A 357 -5.56 3.27 -17.14
C ALA A 357 -7.01 3.70 -17.45
N PRO A 358 -7.82 4.01 -16.43
CA PRO A 358 -9.19 4.46 -16.62
C PRO A 358 -9.25 5.90 -17.14
N LEU A 359 -10.13 6.12 -18.12
CA LEU A 359 -10.61 7.45 -18.51
C LEU A 359 -11.91 7.73 -17.78
N PHE A 360 -11.95 8.80 -17.01
CA PHE A 360 -13.15 9.25 -16.30
C PHE A 360 -13.80 10.43 -17.02
N ASN A 361 -15.13 10.43 -17.09
CA ASN A 361 -15.91 11.58 -17.52
C ASN A 361 -16.02 12.63 -16.39
N LYS A 362 -16.62 13.79 -16.67
CA LYS A 362 -16.76 14.89 -15.70
C LYS A 362 -17.58 14.53 -14.45
N GLU A 363 -18.41 13.50 -14.51
CA GLU A 363 -19.19 12.95 -13.40
C GLU A 363 -18.38 11.96 -12.53
N GLY A 364 -17.15 11.62 -12.93
CA GLY A 364 -16.28 10.68 -12.23
C GLY A 364 -16.59 9.21 -12.51
N LEU A 365 -17.25 8.94 -13.63
CA LEU A 365 -17.56 7.60 -14.11
C LEU A 365 -16.53 7.16 -15.14
N LEU A 366 -16.13 5.90 -15.09
CA LEU A 366 -15.19 5.29 -16.02
C LEU A 366 -15.89 5.05 -17.37
N ILE A 367 -15.31 5.60 -18.45
CA ILE A 367 -15.82 5.53 -19.81
C ILE A 367 -14.88 4.83 -20.80
N GLY A 368 -13.63 4.57 -20.40
CA GLY A 368 -12.64 3.92 -21.26
C GLY A 368 -11.42 3.41 -20.52
N THR A 369 -10.62 2.57 -21.20
CA THR A 369 -9.33 2.04 -20.75
C THR A 369 -8.24 2.34 -21.76
N LEU A 370 -7.08 2.82 -21.32
CA LEU A 370 -5.98 3.22 -22.21
C LEU A 370 -5.43 2.03 -23.01
N THR A 371 -5.43 2.14 -24.32
CA THR A 371 -4.73 1.25 -25.24
C THR A 371 -3.34 1.78 -25.56
N GLY A 372 -3.22 3.07 -25.89
CA GLY A 372 -1.96 3.75 -26.24
C GLY A 372 -2.21 5.03 -26.99
N GLY A 373 -1.16 5.66 -27.52
CA GLY A 373 -1.28 6.90 -28.30
C GLY A 373 0.07 7.53 -28.59
N ASP A 374 0.03 8.76 -29.08
CA ASP A 374 1.19 9.51 -29.55
C ASP A 374 1.53 10.70 -28.61
N SER A 375 0.86 10.81 -27.43
CA SER A 375 1.16 11.88 -26.48
C SER A 375 2.42 11.56 -25.69
N TRP A 376 3.32 12.55 -25.53
CA TRP A 376 4.55 12.50 -24.77
C TRP A 376 4.85 13.85 -24.17
N CYS A 377 5.69 13.96 -23.16
CA CYS A 377 6.08 15.25 -22.61
C CYS A 377 6.69 16.21 -23.63
N ASP A 378 7.30 15.70 -24.68
CA ASP A 378 7.85 16.46 -25.81
C ASP A 378 6.88 16.52 -27.02
N ASN A 379 5.76 15.78 -26.98
CA ASN A 379 4.68 15.80 -27.98
C ASN A 379 3.30 15.90 -27.28
N THR A 380 3.01 17.00 -26.64
CA THR A 380 1.77 17.23 -25.92
C THR A 380 0.54 17.41 -26.83
N SER A 381 0.74 17.53 -28.13
CA SER A 381 -0.35 17.56 -29.13
C SER A 381 -0.75 16.18 -29.66
N GLY A 382 -0.07 15.12 -29.23
CA GLY A 382 -0.40 13.74 -29.54
C GLY A 382 -1.79 13.35 -29.06
N VAL A 383 -2.36 12.31 -29.64
CA VAL A 383 -3.71 11.82 -29.35
C VAL A 383 -3.63 10.44 -28.72
N ASP A 384 -4.15 10.31 -27.50
CA ASP A 384 -4.26 9.02 -26.85
C ASP A 384 -5.61 8.36 -27.12
N LYS A 385 -5.61 7.04 -27.13
CA LYS A 385 -6.77 6.22 -27.52
C LYS A 385 -7.15 5.28 -26.38
N PHE A 386 -8.41 5.41 -25.97
CA PHE A 386 -8.98 4.62 -24.88
C PHE A 386 -10.08 3.72 -25.39
N GLY A 387 -9.96 2.41 -25.20
CA GLY A 387 -11.00 1.45 -25.52
C GLY A 387 -12.30 1.80 -24.79
N ARG A 388 -13.38 1.97 -25.56
CA ARG A 388 -14.65 2.51 -25.07
C ARG A 388 -15.43 1.48 -24.26
N ILE A 389 -15.88 1.86 -23.06
CA ILE A 389 -16.79 1.02 -22.25
C ILE A 389 -18.09 0.72 -23.01
N PRO A 390 -18.75 1.67 -23.70
CA PRO A 390 -19.92 1.38 -24.53
C PRO A 390 -19.68 0.28 -25.58
N TYR A 391 -18.49 0.24 -26.18
CA TYR A 391 -18.13 -0.83 -27.13
C TYR A 391 -17.84 -2.15 -26.38
N SER A 392 -17.10 -2.10 -25.30
CA SER A 392 -16.77 -3.27 -24.45
C SER A 392 -18.01 -3.89 -23.81
N TRP A 393 -19.11 -3.13 -23.72
CA TRP A 393 -20.35 -3.56 -23.08
C TRP A 393 -20.93 -4.81 -23.73
N ILE A 394 -21.11 -4.79 -25.05
CA ILE A 394 -21.71 -5.90 -25.82
C ILE A 394 -21.07 -6.18 -27.19
N SER A 395 -20.18 -5.30 -27.71
CA SER A 395 -19.81 -5.29 -29.12
C SER A 395 -18.57 -6.11 -29.48
N ASN A 396 -17.76 -6.55 -28.50
CA ASN A 396 -16.58 -7.40 -28.76
C ASN A 396 -16.93 -8.87 -29.09
N GLY A 397 -18.16 -9.31 -28.83
CA GLY A 397 -18.61 -10.67 -29.10
C GLY A 397 -19.89 -11.03 -28.36
N ILE A 398 -20.40 -12.25 -28.58
CA ILE A 398 -21.66 -12.72 -27.99
C ILE A 398 -21.48 -13.46 -26.67
N SER A 399 -20.31 -14.03 -26.44
CA SER A 399 -20.02 -14.82 -25.24
C SER A 399 -19.75 -13.92 -24.02
N ALA A 400 -20.08 -14.37 -22.83
CA ALA A 400 -19.88 -13.63 -21.59
C ALA A 400 -18.41 -13.25 -21.34
N ASN A 401 -17.48 -14.10 -21.75
CA ASN A 401 -16.04 -13.87 -21.63
C ASN A 401 -15.45 -12.89 -22.67
N MET A 402 -16.30 -12.26 -23.50
CA MET A 402 -15.90 -11.29 -24.52
C MET A 402 -16.53 -9.91 -24.31
N ARG A 403 -17.26 -9.68 -23.23
CA ARG A 403 -18.00 -8.44 -22.98
C ARG A 403 -18.16 -8.14 -21.48
N LEU A 404 -18.35 -6.86 -21.14
CA LEU A 404 -18.45 -6.41 -19.76
C LEU A 404 -19.82 -6.63 -19.12
N LYS A 405 -20.90 -6.52 -19.89
CA LYS A 405 -22.30 -6.56 -19.41
C LYS A 405 -22.59 -7.69 -18.42
N PRO A 406 -22.28 -8.97 -18.70
CA PRO A 406 -22.64 -10.07 -17.78
C PRO A 406 -22.02 -9.98 -16.39
N TRP A 407 -20.91 -9.24 -16.27
CA TRP A 407 -20.13 -9.12 -15.04
C TRP A 407 -20.45 -7.84 -14.27
N LEU A 408 -20.73 -6.75 -14.99
CA LEU A 408 -20.99 -5.45 -14.39
C LEU A 408 -22.48 -5.21 -14.13
N ASP A 409 -23.37 -5.87 -14.89
CA ASP A 409 -24.83 -5.88 -14.68
C ASP A 409 -25.39 -7.32 -14.68
N PRO A 410 -25.00 -8.18 -13.70
CA PRO A 410 -25.38 -9.59 -13.67
C PRO A 410 -26.89 -9.80 -13.51
N GLY A 411 -27.61 -8.84 -12.96
CA GLY A 411 -29.06 -8.87 -12.80
C GLY A 411 -29.83 -8.28 -13.98
N ASN A 412 -29.14 -7.72 -14.97
CA ASN A 412 -29.74 -7.03 -16.11
C ASN A 412 -30.74 -5.93 -15.69
N ILE A 413 -30.42 -5.21 -14.61
CA ILE A 413 -31.36 -4.26 -13.98
C ILE A 413 -31.33 -2.87 -14.66
N LEU A 414 -30.21 -2.50 -15.30
CA LEU A 414 -30.05 -1.16 -15.88
C LEU A 414 -30.82 -0.96 -17.18
N GLU A 415 -31.06 -2.02 -17.95
CA GLU A 415 -31.86 -1.91 -19.19
C GLU A 415 -33.34 -1.48 -18.94
N ALA A 416 -33.84 -1.78 -17.74
CA ALA A 416 -35.20 -1.39 -17.36
C ALA A 416 -35.36 0.14 -17.21
N ASP A 417 -34.27 0.84 -16.81
CA ASP A 417 -34.29 2.29 -16.58
C ASP A 417 -33.77 3.12 -17.75
N GLY A 418 -33.31 2.46 -18.84
CA GLY A 418 -32.84 3.11 -20.08
C GLY A 418 -31.51 3.87 -19.93
N LYS A 419 -30.77 3.70 -18.81
CA LYS A 419 -29.45 4.25 -18.61
C LYS A 419 -28.47 3.14 -18.21
N LEU A 420 -27.33 3.08 -18.89
CA LEU A 420 -26.29 2.10 -18.63
C LEU A 420 -25.20 2.70 -17.74
N ILE A 421 -25.59 3.21 -16.58
CA ILE A 421 -24.72 3.92 -15.64
C ILE A 421 -24.75 3.25 -14.27
N MET A 422 -23.58 3.04 -13.69
CA MET A 422 -23.41 2.61 -12.31
C MET A 422 -22.52 3.58 -11.53
N ASN A 423 -22.99 4.07 -10.41
CA ASN A 423 -22.18 4.91 -9.53
C ASN A 423 -21.11 4.11 -8.79
N GLY A 424 -19.97 4.74 -8.57
CA GLY A 424 -18.94 4.18 -7.71
C GLY A 424 -19.31 4.28 -6.23
N SER A 425 -18.75 3.37 -5.42
CA SER A 425 -18.90 3.39 -3.97
C SER A 425 -17.68 2.82 -3.25
N PHE A 426 -17.49 3.22 -2.00
CA PHE A 426 -16.64 2.47 -1.09
C PHE A 426 -17.40 1.22 -0.61
N ASN A 427 -16.67 0.20 -0.20
CA ASN A 427 -17.28 -0.92 0.50
C ASN A 427 -17.59 -0.52 1.95
N ASP A 428 -18.62 0.30 2.10
CA ASP A 428 -19.09 0.81 3.38
C ASP A 428 -19.80 -0.25 4.24
N LYS A 429 -20.02 -1.44 3.69
CA LYS A 429 -20.53 -2.59 4.43
C LYS A 429 -19.52 -3.17 5.42
N LEU A 430 -18.21 -2.99 5.16
CA LEU A 430 -17.17 -3.52 6.04
C LEU A 430 -16.76 -2.49 7.08
N ALA A 431 -16.76 -2.90 8.36
CA ALA A 431 -16.17 -2.10 9.41
C ALA A 431 -14.66 -1.97 9.20
N VAL A 432 -14.11 -0.77 9.37
CA VAL A 432 -12.68 -0.46 9.32
C VAL A 432 -12.34 0.33 10.57
N ALA A 433 -11.48 -0.22 11.41
CA ALA A 433 -11.09 0.41 12.67
C ALA A 433 -10.14 1.60 12.42
N ASP A 434 -10.46 2.75 12.95
CA ASP A 434 -9.55 3.89 13.10
C ASP A 434 -9.99 4.77 14.28
N PHE A 435 -9.04 5.50 14.88
CA PHE A 435 -9.32 6.36 16.01
C PHE A 435 -8.29 7.48 16.18
N THR A 436 -8.64 8.46 17.01
CA THR A 436 -7.74 9.52 17.48
C THR A 436 -7.97 9.79 18.96
N ALA A 437 -7.23 10.76 19.52
CA ALA A 437 -7.40 11.22 20.89
C ALA A 437 -7.30 12.75 20.94
N ASN A 438 -7.78 13.34 22.04
CA ASN A 438 -7.67 14.79 22.27
C ASN A 438 -6.23 15.29 22.49
N THR A 439 -5.33 14.40 22.89
CA THR A 439 -3.88 14.65 23.04
C THR A 439 -3.10 13.35 22.97
N PHE A 440 -1.82 13.41 22.61
CA PHE A 440 -0.92 12.24 22.50
C PHE A 440 0.19 12.26 23.56
N VAL A 441 0.34 13.38 24.29
CA VAL A 441 1.35 13.55 25.33
C VAL A 441 0.65 14.05 26.58
N ILE A 442 0.80 13.31 27.67
CA ILE A 442 0.19 13.66 28.96
C ILE A 442 1.18 13.50 30.11
N PRO A 443 0.95 14.24 31.20
CA PRO A 443 1.61 13.94 32.46
C PRO A 443 1.12 12.62 33.04
N ILE A 444 1.93 12.00 33.90
CA ILE A 444 1.49 10.85 34.68
C ILE A 444 0.25 11.20 35.51
N GLY A 445 -0.72 10.29 35.57
CA GLY A 445 -2.04 10.54 36.19
C GLY A 445 -2.97 11.41 35.35
N GLY A 446 -2.53 11.87 34.18
CA GLY A 446 -3.38 12.62 33.24
C GLY A 446 -4.46 11.76 32.60
N THR A 447 -5.50 12.42 32.10
CA THR A 447 -6.66 11.79 31.46
C THR A 447 -6.70 12.05 29.96
N ILE A 448 -7.18 11.07 29.19
CA ILE A 448 -7.36 11.15 27.74
C ILE A 448 -8.77 10.76 27.35
N ASN A 449 -9.29 11.44 26.33
CA ASN A 449 -10.52 11.07 25.65
C ASN A 449 -10.17 10.56 24.24
N PHE A 450 -10.75 9.43 23.87
CA PHE A 450 -10.55 8.81 22.57
C PHE A 450 -11.79 9.00 21.69
N TYR A 451 -11.57 9.11 20.38
CA TYR A 451 -12.61 9.34 19.38
C TYR A 451 -12.52 8.31 18.28
N ASP A 452 -13.63 7.62 18.04
CA ASP A 452 -13.80 6.68 16.94
C ASP A 452 -13.81 7.42 15.59
N LEU A 453 -12.97 6.98 14.67
CA LEU A 453 -12.91 7.42 13.27
C LEU A 453 -13.21 6.27 12.31
N SER A 454 -13.70 5.15 12.81
CA SER A 454 -13.93 3.94 12.04
C SER A 454 -14.98 4.14 10.94
N ALA A 455 -14.74 3.51 9.77
CA ALA A 455 -15.69 3.44 8.68
C ALA A 455 -16.59 2.19 8.78
N GLY A 456 -17.61 2.07 7.88
CA GLY A 456 -18.45 0.89 7.75
C GLY A 456 -19.52 0.75 8.83
N ILE A 457 -19.91 1.87 9.44
CA ILE A 457 -21.00 1.95 10.43
C ILE A 457 -20.87 0.86 11.51
N PRO A 458 -19.82 0.85 12.34
CA PRO A 458 -19.69 -0.09 13.42
C PRO A 458 -20.88 -0.01 14.39
N SER A 459 -21.30 -1.16 14.90
CA SER A 459 -22.33 -1.29 15.92
C SER A 459 -21.78 -1.67 17.29
N LYS A 460 -20.50 -2.08 17.34
CA LYS A 460 -19.79 -2.42 18.58
C LYS A 460 -18.36 -1.93 18.52
N TRP A 461 -17.85 -1.50 19.67
CA TRP A 461 -16.49 -1.06 19.89
C TRP A 461 -15.91 -1.83 21.08
N HIS A 462 -14.60 -2.17 21.03
CA HIS A 462 -13.85 -2.70 22.15
C HIS A 462 -12.45 -2.12 22.11
N TRP A 463 -12.16 -1.28 23.10
CA TRP A 463 -10.90 -0.60 23.28
C TRP A 463 -10.03 -1.32 24.29
N TYR A 464 -8.72 -1.30 24.05
CA TYR A 464 -7.71 -1.80 24.97
C TYR A 464 -6.65 -0.71 25.14
N PHE A 465 -6.42 -0.33 26.41
CA PHE A 465 -5.47 0.72 26.78
C PHE A 465 -4.35 0.13 27.60
N GLN A 466 -3.17 -0.06 26.97
CA GLN A 466 -1.99 -0.53 27.69
C GLN A 466 -1.62 0.47 28.77
N GLY A 467 -1.64 0.06 30.06
CA GLY A 467 -1.38 0.95 31.21
C GLY A 467 -2.47 1.97 31.51
N GLY A 468 -3.59 1.93 30.81
CA GLY A 468 -4.75 2.78 31.07
C GLY A 468 -5.67 2.27 32.18
N LYS A 469 -6.43 3.16 32.79
CA LYS A 469 -7.47 2.88 33.78
C LYS A 469 -8.74 3.63 33.43
N PRO A 470 -9.85 2.92 33.09
CA PRO A 470 -9.91 1.47 32.90
C PRO A 470 -8.99 0.98 31.74
N SER A 471 -8.58 -0.31 31.80
CA SER A 471 -7.73 -0.92 30.75
C SER A 471 -8.50 -1.27 29.48
N GLU A 472 -9.82 -1.29 29.54
CA GLU A 472 -10.72 -1.61 28.44
C GLU A 472 -11.97 -0.71 28.50
N ALA A 473 -12.59 -0.49 27.34
CA ALA A 473 -13.85 0.24 27.21
C ALA A 473 -14.66 -0.28 26.01
N THR A 474 -15.98 -0.11 26.03
CA THR A 474 -16.88 -0.54 24.94
C THR A 474 -17.74 0.60 24.38
N GLU A 475 -17.59 1.78 24.90
CA GLU A 475 -18.22 2.99 24.37
C GLU A 475 -17.59 3.37 23.04
N LYS A 476 -18.38 4.00 22.16
CA LYS A 476 -17.87 4.53 20.88
C LYS A 476 -16.69 5.49 21.08
N ASN A 477 -16.82 6.40 22.05
CA ASN A 477 -15.84 7.44 22.37
C ASN A 477 -15.55 7.42 23.87
N PRO A 478 -14.66 6.55 24.36
CA PRO A 478 -14.32 6.47 25.77
C PRO A 478 -13.60 7.75 26.24
N SER A 479 -13.96 8.21 27.43
CA SER A 479 -13.44 9.44 28.02
C SER A 479 -12.87 9.20 29.41
N GLY A 480 -11.94 10.07 29.82
CA GLY A 480 -11.38 10.03 31.17
C GLY A 480 -10.46 8.84 31.45
N ILE A 481 -9.84 8.26 30.42
CA ILE A 481 -8.88 7.16 30.61
C ILE A 481 -7.61 7.73 31.24
N VAL A 482 -7.27 7.23 32.44
CA VAL A 482 -6.10 7.67 33.22
C VAL A 482 -4.90 6.79 32.91
N PHE A 483 -3.74 7.39 32.71
CA PHE A 483 -2.46 6.66 32.57
C PHE A 483 -1.52 7.02 33.73
N ASP A 484 -1.22 6.05 34.56
CA ASP A 484 -0.42 6.19 35.77
C ASP A 484 0.95 5.50 35.72
N ARG A 485 1.44 5.18 34.52
CA ARG A 485 2.77 4.63 34.24
C ARG A 485 3.48 5.42 33.18
N PHE A 486 4.79 5.58 33.33
CA PHE A 486 5.62 6.26 32.35
C PHE A 486 5.81 5.47 31.04
N GLY A 487 6.03 6.22 29.99
CA GLY A 487 6.47 5.71 28.69
C GLY A 487 5.41 5.76 27.62
N LYS A 488 5.74 5.13 26.51
CA LYS A 488 4.83 5.03 25.35
C LYS A 488 3.86 3.88 25.55
N MET A 489 2.57 4.18 25.43
CA MET A 489 1.49 3.23 25.64
C MET A 489 0.78 2.95 24.32
N ASN A 490 0.54 1.66 24.06
CA ASN A 490 -0.21 1.22 22.90
C ASN A 490 -1.71 1.32 23.18
N VAL A 491 -2.46 1.62 22.13
CA VAL A 491 -3.92 1.61 22.15
C VAL A 491 -4.43 0.74 21.02
N LYS A 492 -5.34 -0.19 21.33
CA LYS A 492 -6.01 -1.03 20.33
C LYS A 492 -7.50 -0.72 20.34
N LEU A 493 -8.07 -0.63 19.13
CA LEU A 493 -9.52 -0.60 18.92
C LEU A 493 -9.92 -1.81 18.08
N VAL A 494 -10.96 -2.50 18.48
CA VAL A 494 -11.69 -3.49 17.69
C VAL A 494 -13.09 -2.94 17.43
N VAL A 495 -13.52 -2.93 16.18
CA VAL A 495 -14.87 -2.55 15.78
C VAL A 495 -15.57 -3.70 15.08
N THR A 496 -16.88 -3.81 15.26
CA THR A 496 -17.69 -4.86 14.65
C THR A 496 -18.99 -4.29 14.12
N ASN A 497 -19.39 -4.73 12.94
CA ASN A 497 -20.72 -4.51 12.39
C ASN A 497 -21.38 -5.86 12.01
N ALA A 498 -22.46 -5.83 11.24
CA ALA A 498 -23.18 -7.04 10.81
C ALA A 498 -22.38 -7.91 9.83
N PHE A 499 -21.32 -7.39 9.21
CA PHE A 499 -20.59 -8.04 8.11
C PHE A 499 -19.21 -8.56 8.53
N ASN A 500 -18.50 -7.82 9.42
CA ASN A 500 -17.16 -8.20 9.87
C ASN A 500 -16.79 -7.57 11.21
N SER A 501 -15.61 -7.97 11.70
CA SER A 501 -14.86 -7.26 12.73
C SER A 501 -13.50 -6.86 12.16
N ASP A 502 -13.03 -5.66 12.53
CA ASP A 502 -11.70 -5.17 12.19
C ASP A 502 -11.01 -4.57 13.40
N SER A 503 -9.69 -4.50 13.40
CA SER A 503 -8.95 -3.94 14.53
C SER A 503 -7.69 -3.21 14.10
N ILE A 504 -7.36 -2.16 14.85
CA ILE A 504 -6.11 -1.41 14.69
C ILE A 504 -5.37 -1.30 16.02
N VAL A 505 -4.05 -1.43 15.99
CA VAL A 505 -3.17 -1.10 17.11
C VAL A 505 -2.33 0.10 16.71
N LYS A 506 -2.37 1.18 17.51
CA LYS A 506 -1.44 2.31 17.38
C LYS A 506 -0.38 2.18 18.46
N GLU A 507 0.82 1.79 18.06
CA GLU A 507 1.94 1.57 18.99
C GLU A 507 2.53 2.89 19.47
N GLY A 508 2.83 2.96 20.77
CA GLY A 508 3.38 4.17 21.39
C GLY A 508 2.51 5.40 21.23
N PHE A 509 1.22 5.22 21.02
CA PHE A 509 0.26 6.28 20.66
C PHE A 509 0.13 7.35 21.74
N ILE A 510 0.25 6.97 23.03
CA ILE A 510 0.23 7.89 24.15
C ILE A 510 1.62 7.92 24.78
N ASP A 511 2.20 9.10 24.92
CA ASP A 511 3.48 9.35 25.60
C ASP A 511 3.22 9.95 26.98
N VAL A 512 3.37 9.12 28.01
CA VAL A 512 3.16 9.50 29.42
C VAL A 512 4.47 9.96 30.02
N ARG A 513 4.53 11.22 30.44
CA ARG A 513 5.77 11.87 30.90
C ARG A 513 5.72 12.26 32.36
N ALA A 514 6.90 12.31 33.01
CA ALA A 514 7.06 12.97 34.29
C ALA A 514 6.67 14.45 34.17
N ILE A 515 6.23 15.02 35.27
CA ILE A 515 6.09 16.48 35.38
C ILE A 515 7.27 17.01 36.19
N VAL A 516 7.93 18.02 35.66
CA VAL A 516 8.88 18.86 36.38
C VAL A 516 8.27 20.25 36.48
N SER A 517 7.79 20.61 37.66
CA SER A 517 7.08 21.87 37.88
C SER A 517 7.41 22.52 39.23
N PRO A 518 7.26 23.84 39.38
CA PRO A 518 6.96 24.82 38.31
C PRO A 518 8.13 24.98 37.33
N ASN A 519 7.82 25.36 36.10
CA ASN A 519 8.84 25.69 35.11
C ASN A 519 8.30 26.85 34.22
N PRO A 520 8.83 28.09 34.35
CA PRO A 520 9.97 28.52 35.18
C PRO A 520 9.73 28.36 36.70
N CYS A 521 10.84 28.25 37.46
CA CYS A 521 10.81 28.08 38.92
C CYS A 521 11.71 29.08 39.66
N TYR A 522 11.53 29.21 40.98
CA TYR A 522 12.39 29.99 41.88
C TYR A 522 13.37 29.07 42.64
N GLY A 523 14.13 28.28 41.90
CA GLY A 523 15.17 27.41 42.44
C GLY A 523 14.70 26.08 43.05
N VAL A 524 13.39 25.80 43.07
CA VAL A 524 12.83 24.51 43.52
C VAL A 524 11.89 23.97 42.48
N VAL A 525 12.02 22.70 42.16
CA VAL A 525 11.08 21.98 41.29
C VAL A 525 10.60 20.68 41.94
N ASN A 526 9.35 20.35 41.66
CA ASN A 526 8.76 19.07 42.03
C ASN A 526 8.70 18.16 40.79
N ILE A 527 9.09 16.93 40.96
CA ILE A 527 9.13 15.91 39.91
C ILE A 527 8.11 14.84 40.28
N LEU A 528 7.00 14.79 39.52
CA LEU A 528 6.00 13.74 39.64
C LEU A 528 6.54 12.47 38.95
N THR A 529 6.39 11.34 39.63
CA THR A 529 7.01 10.06 39.23
C THR A 529 5.98 8.91 39.26
N ASP A 530 6.36 7.76 38.69
CA ASP A 530 5.55 6.54 38.72
C ASP A 530 5.72 5.81 40.05
N LYS A 531 4.77 5.95 40.94
CA LYS A 531 4.77 5.26 42.25
C LYS A 531 4.60 3.75 42.16
N ASN A 532 4.10 3.22 41.03
CA ASN A 532 3.89 1.80 40.83
C ASN A 532 5.18 1.11 40.30
N ASN A 533 6.23 1.87 40.03
CA ASN A 533 7.51 1.34 39.59
C ASN A 533 8.44 1.17 40.80
N GLU A 534 8.63 -0.06 41.26
CA GLU A 534 9.49 -0.41 42.41
C GLU A 534 10.99 -0.14 42.14
N SER A 535 11.38 0.18 40.89
CA SER A 535 12.74 0.61 40.59
C SER A 535 13.02 1.96 41.22
N GLY A 536 14.18 2.10 41.88
CA GLY A 536 14.60 3.40 42.40
C GLY A 536 14.61 4.48 41.32
N ILE A 537 14.54 5.73 41.76
CA ILE A 537 14.63 6.89 40.86
C ILE A 537 15.99 7.57 40.98
N VAL A 538 16.57 7.94 39.83
CA VAL A 538 17.78 8.79 39.78
C VAL A 538 17.40 10.08 39.06
N ILE A 539 17.73 11.22 39.67
CA ILE A 539 17.54 12.54 39.11
C ILE A 539 18.90 13.17 38.92
N GLU A 540 19.27 13.47 37.69
CA GLU A 540 20.51 14.15 37.34
C GLU A 540 20.18 15.57 36.83
N VAL A 541 20.83 16.57 37.42
CA VAL A 541 20.70 17.98 37.02
C VAL A 541 22.00 18.37 36.31
N PHE A 542 21.87 18.79 35.06
CA PHE A 542 22.99 19.27 34.24
C PHE A 542 22.90 20.80 34.09
N ASP A 543 24.06 21.44 34.12
CA ASP A 543 24.19 22.86 33.74
C ASP A 543 24.09 23.04 32.21
N PHE A 544 24.15 24.29 31.76
CA PHE A 544 24.06 24.65 30.35
C PHE A 544 25.28 24.15 29.51
N GLN A 545 26.36 23.75 30.15
CA GLN A 545 27.52 23.13 29.50
C GLN A 545 27.44 21.60 29.41
N GLY A 546 26.37 20.99 29.94
CA GLY A 546 26.18 19.56 29.96
C GLY A 546 26.93 18.83 31.07
N LYS A 547 27.47 19.55 32.07
CA LYS A 547 28.12 18.98 33.24
C LYS A 547 27.09 18.68 34.32
N ILE A 548 27.19 17.53 34.98
CA ILE A 548 26.34 17.19 36.12
C ILE A 548 26.64 18.16 37.27
N ALA A 549 25.65 18.95 37.62
CA ALA A 549 25.68 19.89 38.73
C ALA A 549 25.21 19.25 40.03
N GLN A 550 24.19 18.35 39.94
CA GLN A 550 23.64 17.62 41.09
C GLN A 550 23.12 16.26 40.64
N ARG A 551 23.15 15.28 41.59
CA ARG A 551 22.56 13.96 41.40
C ARG A 551 21.87 13.50 42.66
N PHE A 552 20.65 13.02 42.52
CA PHE A 552 19.81 12.49 43.58
C PHE A 552 19.47 11.03 43.29
N GLU A 553 19.59 10.14 44.27
CA GLU A 553 19.20 8.75 44.13
C GLU A 553 18.22 8.39 45.27
N TYR A 554 17.11 7.82 44.91
CA TYR A 554 16.08 7.39 45.83
C TYR A 554 15.81 5.90 45.58
N SER A 555 16.19 5.05 46.56
CA SER A 555 15.97 3.61 46.47
C SER A 555 14.60 3.23 47.02
N GLY A 556 13.85 2.39 46.27
CA GLY A 556 12.54 1.88 46.71
C GLY A 556 11.46 2.96 46.75
N SER A 557 11.15 3.52 45.61
CA SER A 557 10.20 4.65 45.53
C SER A 557 8.75 4.25 45.83
N THR A 558 8.20 4.85 46.89
CA THR A 558 6.75 4.86 47.17
C THR A 558 6.16 6.28 47.09
N SER A 559 6.94 7.26 46.67
CA SER A 559 6.52 8.66 46.60
C SER A 559 6.02 9.02 45.19
N ASP A 560 4.90 9.75 45.14
CA ASP A 560 4.35 10.29 43.91
C ASP A 560 5.14 11.49 43.37
N SER A 561 5.94 12.14 44.24
CA SER A 561 6.72 13.32 43.86
C SER A 561 8.00 13.49 44.69
N TYR A 562 8.98 14.10 44.07
CA TYR A 562 10.27 14.48 44.69
C TYR A 562 10.48 15.97 44.48
N SER A 563 10.76 16.70 45.60
CA SER A 563 11.13 18.12 45.53
C SER A 563 12.64 18.23 45.55
N ILE A 564 13.22 18.88 44.56
CA ILE A 564 14.66 19.14 44.49
C ILE A 564 14.96 20.64 44.44
N LYS A 565 15.99 21.06 45.13
CA LYS A 565 16.54 22.43 45.07
C LYS A 565 17.61 22.46 43.98
N LEU A 566 17.45 23.33 42.98
CA LEU A 566 18.43 23.54 41.93
C LEU A 566 19.60 24.41 42.41
N PRO A 567 20.79 24.35 41.76
CA PRO A 567 21.91 25.21 42.10
C PRO A 567 21.57 26.69 41.98
N GLU A 568 22.09 27.50 42.89
CA GLU A 568 21.85 28.96 42.94
C GLU A 568 22.56 29.72 41.78
N SER A 569 23.52 29.10 41.13
CA SER A 569 24.26 29.68 40.01
C SER A 569 23.78 29.08 38.69
N GLY A 570 22.95 29.80 37.97
CA GLY A 570 22.49 29.40 36.63
C GLY A 570 20.98 29.59 36.44
N ASN A 571 20.60 29.96 35.22
CA ASN A 571 19.21 30.25 34.88
C ASN A 571 18.58 29.14 34.01
N LEU A 572 19.40 28.17 33.61
CA LEU A 572 18.95 27.07 32.73
C LEU A 572 19.61 25.75 33.16
N PHE A 573 18.78 24.77 33.41
CA PHE A 573 19.20 23.40 33.74
C PHE A 573 18.49 22.38 32.86
N ILE A 574 19.16 21.24 32.67
CA ILE A 574 18.54 20.03 32.12
C ILE A 574 18.36 19.05 33.27
N VAL A 575 17.14 18.69 33.55
CA VAL A 575 16.78 17.69 34.56
C VAL A 575 16.49 16.38 33.87
N LYS A 576 17.32 15.38 34.11
CA LYS A 576 17.16 14.03 33.60
C LYS A 576 16.60 13.13 34.71
N VAL A 577 15.44 12.55 34.45
CA VAL A 577 14.74 11.65 35.37
C VAL A 577 14.87 10.23 34.84
N ILE A 578 15.40 9.34 35.62
CA ILE A 578 15.63 7.93 35.30
C ILE A 578 14.85 7.07 36.30
N GLN A 579 13.92 6.26 35.84
CA GLN A 579 13.19 5.30 36.68
C GLN A 579 13.12 3.94 35.97
N GLY A 580 13.84 2.96 36.46
CA GLY A 580 14.05 1.68 35.79
C GLY A 580 14.72 1.86 34.42
N LYS A 581 14.06 1.41 33.34
CA LYS A 581 14.55 1.59 31.96
C LYS A 581 14.08 2.89 31.30
N GLN A 582 13.24 3.66 31.97
CA GLN A 582 12.68 4.89 31.44
C GLN A 582 13.60 6.08 31.75
N VAL A 583 13.89 6.88 30.73
CA VAL A 583 14.70 8.09 30.83
C VAL A 583 13.92 9.25 30.22
N GLN A 584 13.77 10.34 30.99
CA GLN A 584 13.10 11.55 30.54
C GLN A 584 13.99 12.75 30.78
N ILE A 585 13.93 13.73 29.89
CA ILE A 585 14.78 14.93 29.91
C ILE A 585 13.87 16.14 29.86
N HIS A 586 14.05 17.03 30.83
CA HIS A 586 13.29 18.28 30.98
C HIS A 586 14.22 19.48 30.99
N LYS A 587 13.87 20.50 30.22
CA LYS A 587 14.52 21.82 30.30
C LYS A 587 13.84 22.63 31.40
N VAL A 588 14.61 23.12 32.37
CA VAL A 588 14.10 23.91 33.50
C VAL A 588 14.74 25.30 33.51
N ILE A 589 13.91 26.32 33.61
CA ILE A 589 14.33 27.74 33.68
C ILE A 589 14.18 28.19 35.12
N VAL A 590 15.27 28.74 35.70
CA VAL A 590 15.26 29.36 37.05
C VAL A 590 15.17 30.87 36.90
N ILE A 591 14.25 31.47 37.64
CA ILE A 591 14.07 32.90 37.74
C ILE A 591 14.57 33.29 39.14
N HIS A 592 15.43 34.29 39.20
CA HIS A 592 16.00 34.84 40.44
C HIS A 592 15.24 36.06 40.91
#